data_026031fdde8a152e6c302b2ab74c00f7
#
_entry.id   026031fdde8a152e6c302b2ab74c00f7
#
_cell.length_a   1.000
_cell.length_b   1.000
_cell.length_c   1.000
_cell.angle_alpha   90.00
_cell.angle_beta   90.00
_cell.angle_gamma   90.00
#
_symmetry.space_group_name_H-M   'P 1'
#
loop_
_entity.id
_entity.type
_entity.pdbx_description
1 polymer ?
#
loop_
_entity_poly.entity_id
_entity_poly.type
_entity_poly.pdbx_seq_one_letter_code
_entity_poly.pdbx_strand_id
1 'polypeptide(L)'
;MSKGSGTSSFEDLLVWEKAHQFVLAVYKATECFLKTENFGLTSQFRRASVSIPANIAEGYKRLSKSEKLRFYNISQVSLEECRYFIILSRNLNYTDSETSITLKEQIVEVSRMLNAYAKAIFDSKKS
;
A
#
# COMPACT_ATOMS: atom_id res chain seq x y z
N MET A 1 -0.90 6.71 -22.57
CA MET A 1 -0.52 5.40 -23.09
C MET A 1 -1.50 4.34 -22.65
N SER A 2 -1.92 3.53 -23.56
CA SER A 2 -2.84 2.44 -23.27
C SER A 2 -2.14 1.34 -22.48
N LYS A 3 -2.82 0.80 -21.48
CA LYS A 3 -2.34 -0.37 -20.74
C LYS A 3 -2.77 -1.63 -21.48
N GLY A 4 -2.29 -1.80 -22.66
CA GLY A 4 -2.66 -2.80 -23.61
C GLY A 4 -2.99 -4.22 -23.13
N SER A 5 -2.81 -5.19 -23.98
CA SER A 5 -3.22 -6.57 -23.74
C SER A 5 -2.34 -7.35 -22.76
N GLY A 6 -1.30 -6.73 -22.25
CA GLY A 6 -0.42 -7.33 -21.25
C GLY A 6 0.29 -6.28 -20.44
N THR A 7 0.85 -6.68 -19.31
CA THR A 7 1.63 -5.77 -18.48
C THR A 7 3.08 -5.80 -18.93
N SER A 8 3.68 -4.63 -19.15
CA SER A 8 5.11 -4.51 -19.47
C SER A 8 5.94 -4.14 -18.25
N SER A 9 5.30 -3.64 -17.19
CA SER A 9 5.96 -3.32 -15.94
C SER A 9 4.95 -3.36 -14.80
N PHE A 10 5.45 -3.28 -13.55
CA PHE A 10 4.56 -3.22 -12.38
C PHE A 10 3.65 -1.99 -12.43
N GLU A 11 4.08 -0.93 -13.12
CA GLU A 11 3.28 0.30 -13.23
C GLU A 11 1.95 0.08 -13.94
N ASP A 12 1.82 -1.00 -14.70
CA ASP A 12 0.57 -1.36 -15.37
C ASP A 12 -0.40 -2.10 -14.46
N LEU A 13 0.03 -2.48 -13.26
CA LEU A 13 -0.84 -3.18 -12.32
C LEU A 13 -1.74 -2.18 -11.60
N LEU A 14 -3.05 -2.40 -11.67
CA LEU A 14 -4.00 -1.52 -11.02
C LEU A 14 -3.79 -1.49 -9.50
N VAL A 15 -3.47 -2.63 -8.89
CA VAL A 15 -3.20 -2.69 -7.45
C VAL A 15 -1.99 -1.83 -7.07
N TRP A 16 -0.96 -1.80 -7.90
CA TRP A 16 0.20 -0.93 -7.66
C TRP A 16 -0.20 0.53 -7.74
N GLU A 17 -0.95 0.89 -8.78
CA GLU A 17 -1.40 2.27 -8.97
C GLU A 17 -2.20 2.77 -7.78
N LYS A 18 -3.14 1.96 -7.29
CA LYS A 18 -3.95 2.33 -6.13
C LYS A 18 -3.11 2.42 -4.86
N ALA A 19 -2.15 1.52 -4.69
CA ALA A 19 -1.22 1.58 -3.56
C ALA A 19 -0.37 2.86 -3.61
N HIS A 20 0.09 3.24 -4.80
CA HIS A 20 0.86 4.48 -4.99
C HIS A 20 0.01 5.72 -4.65
N GLN A 21 -1.25 5.74 -5.09
CA GLN A 21 -2.14 6.85 -4.74
C GLN A 21 -2.33 6.97 -3.23
N PHE A 22 -2.39 5.84 -2.53
CA PHE A 22 -2.46 5.84 -1.08
C PHE A 22 -1.20 6.46 -0.45
N VAL A 23 -0.02 6.15 -0.99
CA VAL A 23 1.24 6.75 -0.52
C VAL A 23 1.17 8.28 -0.62
N LEU A 24 0.73 8.78 -1.77
CA LEU A 24 0.62 10.23 -1.98
C LEU A 24 -0.35 10.85 -0.98
N ALA A 25 -1.45 10.18 -0.70
CA ALA A 25 -2.44 10.66 0.28
C ALA A 25 -1.85 10.69 1.69
N VAL A 26 -1.04 9.69 2.06
CA VAL A 26 -0.37 9.64 3.36
C VAL A 26 0.62 10.79 3.50
N TYR A 27 1.40 11.05 2.46
CA TYR A 27 2.35 12.17 2.49
C TYR A 27 1.64 13.50 2.67
N LYS A 28 0.54 13.69 1.96
CA LYS A 28 -0.26 14.90 2.09
C LYS A 28 -0.85 15.04 3.49
N ALA A 29 -1.44 13.96 4.01
CA ALA A 29 -2.07 13.99 5.33
C ALA A 29 -1.06 14.26 6.44
N THR A 30 0.17 13.73 6.31
CA THR A 30 1.19 13.88 7.35
C THR A 30 1.95 15.19 7.29
N GLU A 31 1.75 16.01 6.25
CA GLU A 31 2.38 17.33 6.16
C GLU A 31 2.04 18.23 7.34
N CYS A 32 0.83 18.08 7.90
CA CYS A 32 0.38 18.90 9.01
C CYS A 32 0.59 18.24 10.38
N PHE A 33 1.26 17.10 10.44
CA PHE A 33 1.59 16.48 11.72
C PHE A 33 2.62 17.33 12.46
N LEU A 34 2.64 17.24 13.79
CA LEU A 34 3.60 17.98 14.61
C LEU A 34 5.03 17.64 14.20
N LYS A 35 5.88 18.64 14.18
CA LYS A 35 7.31 18.45 13.85
C LYS A 35 8.00 17.48 14.80
N THR A 36 7.52 17.38 16.03
CA THR A 36 8.04 16.42 17.01
C THR A 36 7.85 14.98 16.56
N GLU A 37 6.93 14.74 15.58
CA GLU A 37 6.68 13.41 15.04
C GLU A 37 7.50 13.11 13.79
N ASN A 38 8.37 14.01 13.35
CA ASN A 38 9.14 13.80 12.11
C ASN A 38 9.97 12.51 12.14
N PHE A 39 10.48 12.13 13.30
CA PHE A 39 11.25 10.88 13.47
C PHE A 39 10.43 9.81 14.19
N GLY A 40 9.15 10.05 14.42
CA GLY A 40 8.23 9.14 15.05
C GLY A 40 7.13 8.72 14.09
N LEU A 41 5.88 9.09 14.41
CA LEU A 41 4.72 8.66 13.66
C LEU A 41 4.76 9.05 12.19
N THR A 42 5.16 10.29 11.88
CA THR A 42 5.25 10.74 10.48
C THR A 42 6.15 9.81 9.67
N SER A 43 7.37 9.58 10.19
CA SER A 43 8.35 8.72 9.51
C SER A 43 7.83 7.30 9.36
N GLN A 44 7.30 6.72 10.43
CA GLN A 44 6.82 5.34 10.43
C GLN A 44 5.64 5.15 9.48
N PHE A 45 4.69 6.09 9.49
CA PHE A 45 3.51 5.99 8.62
C PHE A 45 3.92 6.07 7.15
N ARG A 46 4.81 7.02 6.83
CA ARG A 46 5.30 7.17 5.46
C ARG A 46 6.05 5.92 4.98
N ARG A 47 6.94 5.39 5.83
CA ARG A 47 7.71 4.19 5.49
C ARG A 47 6.81 2.98 5.27
N ALA A 48 5.84 2.78 6.14
CA ALA A 48 4.89 1.68 5.99
C ALA A 48 4.09 1.82 4.69
N SER A 49 3.63 3.04 4.38
CA SER A 49 2.86 3.27 3.15
C SER A 49 3.69 2.99 1.90
N VAL A 50 4.93 3.46 1.85
CA VAL A 50 5.83 3.24 0.71
C VAL A 50 6.13 1.75 0.53
N SER A 51 6.21 1.01 1.62
CA SER A 51 6.49 -0.42 1.58
C SER A 51 5.42 -1.20 0.81
N ILE A 52 4.19 -0.71 0.76
CA ILE A 52 3.11 -1.40 0.04
C ILE A 52 3.40 -1.48 -1.46
N PRO A 53 3.48 -0.38 -2.20
CA PRO A 53 3.77 -0.46 -3.64
C PRO A 53 5.19 -0.94 -3.93
N ALA A 54 6.16 -0.67 -3.06
CA ALA A 54 7.52 -1.11 -3.28
C ALA A 54 7.60 -2.64 -3.33
N ASN A 55 6.89 -3.33 -2.43
CA ASN A 55 6.91 -4.79 -2.42
C ASN A 55 6.01 -5.40 -3.49
N ILE A 56 4.99 -4.69 -3.94
CA ILE A 56 4.23 -5.12 -5.13
C ILE A 56 5.16 -5.13 -6.34
N ALA A 57 5.95 -4.08 -6.51
CA ALA A 57 6.91 -3.98 -7.62
C ALA A 57 7.97 -5.08 -7.53
N GLU A 58 8.50 -5.33 -6.32
CA GLU A 58 9.49 -6.40 -6.12
C GLU A 58 8.90 -7.77 -6.47
N GLY A 59 7.69 -8.04 -5.99
CA GLY A 59 7.03 -9.32 -6.26
C GLY A 59 6.73 -9.51 -7.74
N TYR A 60 6.38 -8.45 -8.43
CA TYR A 60 6.12 -8.51 -9.86
C TYR A 60 7.33 -9.05 -10.64
N LYS A 61 8.53 -8.67 -10.20
CA LYS A 61 9.77 -9.03 -10.89
C LYS A 61 10.26 -10.44 -10.57
N ARG A 62 9.78 -11.04 -9.49
CA ARG A 62 10.23 -12.38 -9.10
C ARG A 62 9.73 -13.43 -10.07
N LEU A 63 10.51 -14.49 -10.24
CA LEU A 63 10.21 -15.53 -11.25
C LEU A 63 9.32 -16.64 -10.69
N SER A 64 9.48 -17.01 -9.43
CA SER A 64 8.71 -18.10 -8.84
C SER A 64 7.46 -17.59 -8.13
N LYS A 65 6.44 -18.43 -8.09
CA LYS A 65 5.20 -18.15 -7.39
C LYS A 65 5.46 -17.88 -5.89
N SER A 66 6.27 -18.73 -5.27
CA SER A 66 6.54 -18.58 -3.82
C SER A 66 7.22 -17.25 -3.50
N GLU A 67 8.15 -16.80 -4.35
CA GLU A 67 8.81 -15.51 -4.15
C GLU A 67 7.84 -14.34 -4.39
N LYS A 68 7.00 -14.42 -5.41
CA LYS A 68 5.98 -13.40 -5.62
C LYS A 68 5.08 -13.27 -4.40
N LEU A 69 4.59 -14.38 -3.89
CA LEU A 69 3.69 -14.38 -2.73
C LEU A 69 4.38 -13.86 -1.47
N ARG A 70 5.67 -14.13 -1.32
CA ARG A 70 6.43 -13.61 -0.18
C ARG A 70 6.41 -12.08 -0.17
N PHE A 71 6.68 -11.45 -1.31
CA PHE A 71 6.69 -9.99 -1.39
C PHE A 71 5.30 -9.38 -1.26
N TYR A 72 4.28 -10.03 -1.82
CA TYR A 72 2.90 -9.55 -1.65
C TYR A 72 2.45 -9.67 -0.20
N ASN A 73 2.92 -10.69 0.51
CA ASN A 73 2.65 -10.81 1.94
C ASN A 73 3.28 -9.67 2.75
N ILE A 74 4.50 -9.26 2.39
CA ILE A 74 5.15 -8.11 3.02
C ILE A 74 4.31 -6.84 2.81
N SER A 75 3.79 -6.65 1.58
CA SER A 75 2.88 -5.54 1.31
C SER A 75 1.65 -5.57 2.21
N GLN A 76 1.07 -6.75 2.42
CA GLN A 76 -0.12 -6.91 3.28
C GLN A 76 0.18 -6.59 4.73
N VAL A 77 1.36 -6.99 5.22
CA VAL A 77 1.79 -6.65 6.59
C VAL A 77 1.95 -5.14 6.74
N SER A 78 2.59 -4.50 5.76
CA SER A 78 2.76 -3.05 5.77
C SER A 78 1.41 -2.32 5.72
N LEU A 79 0.47 -2.89 4.97
CA LEU A 79 -0.89 -2.35 4.87
C LEU A 79 -1.58 -2.39 6.23
N GLU A 80 -1.43 -3.47 6.99
CA GLU A 80 -2.01 -3.55 8.33
C GLU A 80 -1.38 -2.54 9.28
N GLU A 81 -0.08 -2.29 9.17
CA GLU A 81 0.56 -1.21 9.93
C GLU A 81 -0.09 0.13 9.61
N CYS A 82 -0.33 0.40 8.32
CA CYS A 82 -0.97 1.65 7.91
C CYS A 82 -2.38 1.78 8.48
N ARG A 83 -3.13 0.67 8.54
CA ARG A 83 -4.46 0.70 9.15
C ARG A 83 -4.39 1.16 10.59
N TYR A 84 -3.40 0.68 11.34
CA TYR A 84 -3.19 1.12 12.71
C TYR A 84 -2.80 2.60 12.76
N PHE A 85 -1.89 3.05 11.89
CA PHE A 85 -1.47 4.45 11.89
C PHE A 85 -2.62 5.41 11.54
N ILE A 86 -3.55 4.99 10.70
CA ILE A 86 -4.74 5.78 10.41
C ILE A 86 -5.56 5.98 11.69
N ILE A 87 -5.76 4.91 12.44
CA ILE A 87 -6.51 4.94 13.70
C ILE A 87 -5.78 5.83 14.72
N LEU A 88 -4.49 5.61 14.89
CA LEU A 88 -3.68 6.36 15.86
C LEU A 88 -3.67 7.85 15.54
N SER A 89 -3.46 8.21 14.28
CA SER A 89 -3.44 9.61 13.84
C SER A 89 -4.76 10.32 14.14
N ARG A 90 -5.87 9.61 13.97
CA ARG A 90 -7.19 10.16 14.28
C ARG A 90 -7.38 10.34 15.78
N ASN A 91 -6.96 9.34 16.56
CA ASN A 91 -7.10 9.39 18.01
C ASN A 91 -6.23 10.48 18.65
N LEU A 92 -5.09 10.78 18.04
CA LEU A 92 -4.22 11.87 18.49
C LEU A 92 -4.65 13.23 17.94
N ASN A 93 -5.73 13.27 17.17
CA ASN A 93 -6.25 14.49 16.53
C ASN A 93 -5.25 15.11 15.54
N TYR A 94 -4.39 14.30 14.95
CA TYR A 94 -3.48 14.74 13.89
C TYR A 94 -4.18 14.80 12.53
N THR A 95 -5.22 13.99 12.33
CA THR A 95 -6.06 14.06 11.14
C THR A 95 -7.49 14.35 11.56
N ASP A 96 -8.23 15.03 10.68
CA ASP A 96 -9.65 15.22 10.89
C ASP A 96 -10.42 13.97 10.44
N SER A 97 -11.73 13.97 10.74
CA SER A 97 -12.59 12.84 10.42
C SER A 97 -12.62 12.54 8.91
N GLU A 98 -12.70 13.58 8.09
CA GLU A 98 -12.78 13.44 6.64
C GLU A 98 -11.51 12.81 6.07
N THR A 99 -10.35 13.29 6.48
CA THR A 99 -9.06 12.74 6.04
C THR A 99 -8.93 11.27 6.47
N SER A 100 -9.31 10.97 7.71
CA SER A 100 -9.25 9.61 8.23
C SER A 100 -10.13 8.66 7.42
N ILE A 101 -11.35 9.08 7.10
CA ILE A 101 -12.29 8.27 6.30
C ILE A 101 -11.71 8.02 4.90
N THR A 102 -11.17 9.05 4.28
CA THR A 102 -10.60 8.93 2.93
C THR A 102 -9.44 7.93 2.91
N LEU A 103 -8.51 8.05 3.87
CA LEU A 103 -7.38 7.12 3.95
C LEU A 103 -7.86 5.69 4.20
N LYS A 104 -8.87 5.52 5.05
CA LYS A 104 -9.42 4.22 5.36
C LYS A 104 -10.05 3.57 4.13
N GLU A 105 -10.81 4.34 3.37
CA GLU A 105 -11.44 3.83 2.14
C GLU A 105 -10.40 3.40 1.12
N GLN A 106 -9.34 4.20 0.96
CA GLN A 106 -8.26 3.88 0.04
C GLN A 106 -7.55 2.59 0.43
N ILE A 107 -7.23 2.43 1.72
CA ILE A 107 -6.48 1.25 2.16
C ILE A 107 -7.32 -0.02 2.10
N VAL A 108 -8.64 0.10 2.32
CA VAL A 108 -9.56 -1.04 2.17
C VAL A 108 -9.58 -1.50 0.71
N GLU A 109 -9.61 -0.55 -0.23
CA GLU A 109 -9.59 -0.89 -1.64
C GLU A 109 -8.28 -1.58 -2.03
N VAL A 110 -7.15 -1.04 -1.58
CA VAL A 110 -5.84 -1.65 -1.86
C VAL A 110 -5.78 -3.07 -1.28
N SER A 111 -6.27 -3.24 -0.05
CA SER A 111 -6.30 -4.54 0.61
C SER A 111 -7.08 -5.57 -0.22
N ARG A 112 -8.27 -5.20 -0.66
CA ARG A 112 -9.12 -6.09 -1.45
C ARG A 112 -8.45 -6.47 -2.76
N MET A 113 -7.88 -5.49 -3.45
CA MET A 113 -7.22 -5.73 -4.73
C MET A 113 -5.96 -6.58 -4.56
N LEU A 114 -5.17 -6.31 -3.52
CA LEU A 114 -3.95 -7.05 -3.27
C LEU A 114 -4.26 -8.50 -2.91
N ASN A 115 -5.30 -8.73 -2.09
CA ASN A 115 -5.73 -10.08 -1.75
C ASN A 115 -6.19 -10.84 -2.99
N ALA A 116 -6.96 -10.20 -3.85
CA ALA A 116 -7.43 -10.82 -5.10
C ALA A 116 -6.26 -11.15 -6.02
N TYR A 117 -5.30 -10.25 -6.12
CA TYR A 117 -4.12 -10.44 -6.96
C TYR A 117 -3.25 -11.59 -6.44
N ALA A 118 -3.01 -11.61 -5.13
CA ALA A 118 -2.23 -12.68 -4.50
C ALA A 118 -2.93 -14.04 -4.65
N LYS A 119 -4.26 -14.06 -4.50
CA LYS A 119 -5.03 -15.29 -4.70
C LYS A 119 -4.91 -15.80 -6.12
N ALA A 120 -4.97 -14.91 -7.11
CA ALA A 120 -4.82 -15.29 -8.51
C ALA A 120 -3.44 -15.93 -8.77
N ILE A 121 -2.39 -15.37 -8.16
CA ILE A 121 -1.05 -15.94 -8.26
C ILE A 121 -1.00 -17.30 -7.57
N PHE A 122 -1.57 -17.40 -6.37
CA PHE A 122 -1.59 -18.65 -5.61
C PHE A 122 -2.30 -19.76 -6.37
N ASP A 123 -3.43 -19.45 -7.01
CA ASP A 123 -4.24 -20.41 -7.75
C ASP A 123 -3.68 -20.72 -9.15
N SER A 124 -2.67 -19.99 -9.58
CA SER A 124 -2.03 -20.18 -10.87
C SER A 124 -1.36 -21.56 -10.93
N LYS A 125 -1.40 -22.20 -12.10
CA LYS A 125 -0.74 -23.51 -12.32
C LYS A 125 0.75 -23.39 -12.56
N LYS A 126 1.26 -22.18 -12.76
CA LYS A 126 2.70 -21.94 -12.93
C LYS A 126 3.38 -21.90 -11.56
N SER A 127 4.54 -22.47 -11.47
CA SER A 127 5.31 -22.47 -10.22
C SER A 127 6.09 -21.14 -10.00
#